data_ab93b07b8c63331f3de6e0810fc1f6b4
#
_entry.id   ab93b07b8c63331f3de6e0810fc1f6b4
#
_cell.length_a   1.000
_cell.length_b   1.000
_cell.length_c   1.000
_cell.angle_alpha   90.00
_cell.angle_beta   90.00
_cell.angle_gamma   90.00
#
_symmetry.space_group_name_H-M   'P 1'
#
loop_
_entity.id
_entity.type
_entity.pdbx_description
1 polymer ?
#
loop_
_entity_poly.entity_id
_entity_poly.type
_entity_poly.pdbx_seq_one_letter_code
_entity_poly.pdbx_strand_id
1 'polypeptide(L)'
;SVVHVVWHDPIWISGNGTFQNEVIAMAGGINAFGSVNEWGIVSLEEFIATDPDFILVSSGTGMTEEGRDIIQDYFLSEPRMQGVKAVQNSHVYVIDTDIISRGGPRIVDALEEVATILHPDIFGANASDTTPVAQSPGFGGILPVCALLTGILLGLRR
;
A
#
# COMPACT_ATOMS: atom_id res chain seq x y z
N SER A 1 0.63 16.85 6.38
CA SER A 1 0.41 17.15 4.95
C SER A 1 0.95 16.03 4.07
N VAL A 2 0.26 15.73 2.98
CA VAL A 2 0.55 14.60 2.08
C VAL A 2 0.54 15.11 0.66
N VAL A 3 1.47 14.67 -0.18
CA VAL A 3 1.42 14.87 -1.62
C VAL A 3 1.38 13.52 -2.32
N HIS A 4 0.53 13.40 -3.34
CA HIS A 4 0.52 12.26 -4.24
C HIS A 4 1.15 12.67 -5.57
N VAL A 5 2.14 11.87 -6.01
CA VAL A 5 2.94 12.09 -7.22
C VAL A 5 2.75 10.95 -8.20
N VAL A 6 2.52 11.29 -9.46
CA VAL A 6 2.34 10.33 -10.56
C VAL A 6 3.59 10.21 -11.42
N TRP A 7 4.34 11.31 -11.53
CA TRP A 7 5.57 11.39 -12.32
C TRP A 7 6.53 12.44 -11.77
N HIS A 8 7.80 12.30 -12.01
CA HIS A 8 8.86 13.11 -11.40
C HIS A 8 9.45 14.21 -12.30
N ASP A 9 9.39 14.05 -13.63
CA ASP A 9 9.95 15.04 -14.58
C ASP A 9 9.10 15.15 -15.85
N PRO A 10 8.26 16.21 -15.99
CA PRO A 10 7.92 17.18 -14.94
C PRO A 10 7.19 16.56 -13.75
N ILE A 11 7.20 17.22 -12.58
CA ILE A 11 6.52 16.70 -11.40
C ILE A 11 5.00 16.83 -11.58
N TRP A 12 4.32 15.68 -11.72
CA TRP A 12 2.87 15.60 -11.80
C TRP A 12 2.29 15.22 -10.45
N ILE A 13 1.34 16.02 -9.97
CA ILE A 13 0.66 15.80 -8.68
C ILE A 13 -0.86 15.69 -8.86
N SER A 14 -1.52 15.06 -7.89
CA SER A 14 -2.96 15.09 -7.77
C SER A 14 -3.41 16.20 -6.82
N GLY A 15 -4.27 17.08 -7.31
CA GLY A 15 -4.88 18.15 -6.53
C GLY A 15 -6.31 17.83 -6.11
N ASN A 16 -7.06 18.88 -5.77
CA ASN A 16 -8.46 18.79 -5.37
C ASN A 16 -9.35 18.25 -6.51
N GLY A 17 -10.34 17.44 -6.19
CA GLY A 17 -11.24 16.83 -7.14
C GLY A 17 -10.72 15.54 -7.78
N THR A 18 -9.49 15.13 -7.44
CA THR A 18 -8.98 13.82 -7.85
C THR A 18 -9.40 12.74 -6.85
N PHE A 19 -9.50 11.53 -7.33
CA PHE A 19 -9.77 10.35 -6.51
C PHE A 19 -8.71 10.16 -5.39
N GLN A 20 -7.46 10.42 -5.68
CA GLN A 20 -6.35 10.33 -4.74
C GLN A 20 -6.47 11.35 -3.60
N ASN A 21 -6.96 12.55 -3.93
CA ASN A 21 -7.25 13.56 -2.90
C ASN A 21 -8.34 13.07 -1.93
N GLU A 22 -9.36 12.38 -2.43
CA GLU A 22 -10.41 11.82 -1.58
C GLU A 22 -9.86 10.69 -0.69
N VAL A 23 -9.01 9.81 -1.23
CA VAL A 23 -8.36 8.75 -0.45
C VAL A 23 -7.50 9.34 0.67
N ILE A 24 -6.67 10.34 0.35
CA ILE A 24 -5.84 11.05 1.35
C ILE A 24 -6.72 11.67 2.44
N ALA A 25 -7.81 12.34 2.07
CA ALA A 25 -8.71 12.97 3.02
C ALA A 25 -9.43 11.94 3.91
N MET A 26 -9.92 10.83 3.34
CA MET A 26 -10.54 9.74 4.09
C MET A 26 -9.57 9.05 5.05
N ALA A 27 -8.29 8.96 4.67
CA ALA A 27 -7.22 8.46 5.53
C ALA A 27 -6.78 9.47 6.62
N GLY A 28 -7.43 10.63 6.73
CA GLY A 28 -7.10 11.67 7.71
C GLY A 28 -5.92 12.56 7.32
N GLY A 29 -5.45 12.47 6.07
CA GLY A 29 -4.41 13.33 5.52
C GLY A 29 -4.95 14.66 4.98
N ILE A 30 -4.06 15.62 4.78
CA ILE A 30 -4.35 16.90 4.12
C ILE A 30 -3.50 16.97 2.86
N ASN A 31 -4.14 17.06 1.70
CA ASN A 31 -3.40 17.20 0.43
C ASN A 31 -2.66 18.53 0.41
N ALA A 32 -1.34 18.48 0.30
CA ALA A 32 -0.47 19.65 0.30
C ALA A 32 -0.70 20.55 -0.94
N PHE A 33 -1.20 19.98 -2.04
CA PHE A 33 -1.61 20.68 -3.24
C PHE A 33 -3.13 20.74 -3.43
N GLY A 34 -3.88 20.78 -2.33
CA GLY A 34 -5.35 20.88 -2.36
C GLY A 34 -5.91 22.18 -3.00
N SER A 35 -5.07 23.17 -3.26
CA SER A 35 -5.42 24.38 -4.03
C SER A 35 -5.36 24.18 -5.56
N VAL A 36 -4.66 23.14 -6.03
CA VAL A 36 -4.61 22.77 -7.45
C VAL A 36 -5.87 22.00 -7.79
N ASN A 37 -6.55 22.36 -8.87
CA ASN A 37 -7.73 21.62 -9.33
C ASN A 37 -7.31 20.45 -10.21
N GLU A 38 -7.85 19.27 -9.91
CA GLU A 38 -7.58 18.01 -10.62
C GLU A 38 -6.07 17.68 -10.62
N TRP A 39 -5.51 17.44 -11.79
CA TRP A 39 -4.11 17.11 -11.99
C TRP A 39 -3.31 18.36 -12.32
N GLY A 40 -2.13 18.50 -11.72
CA GLY A 40 -1.26 19.63 -11.98
C GLY A 40 0.20 19.26 -12.18
N ILE A 41 0.90 20.12 -12.89
CA ILE A 41 2.36 20.10 -12.98
C ILE A 41 2.88 21.21 -12.08
N VAL A 42 3.82 20.87 -11.20
CA VAL A 42 4.45 21.81 -10.29
C VAL A 42 5.95 21.86 -10.53
N SER A 43 6.57 23.00 -10.27
CA SER A 43 8.01 23.11 -10.29
C SER A 43 8.63 22.45 -9.07
N LEU A 44 9.90 22.07 -9.16
CA LEU A 44 10.62 21.51 -8.02
C LEU A 44 10.72 22.52 -6.87
N GLU A 45 10.88 23.80 -7.18
CA GLU A 45 10.95 24.89 -6.20
C GLU A 45 9.61 25.04 -5.44
N GLU A 46 8.48 24.96 -6.14
CA GLU A 46 7.15 24.99 -5.55
C GLU A 46 6.91 23.75 -4.67
N PHE A 47 7.34 22.59 -5.14
CA PHE A 47 7.27 21.35 -4.37
C PHE A 47 8.06 21.45 -3.06
N ILE A 48 9.31 21.93 -3.13
CA ILE A 48 10.17 22.14 -1.95
C ILE A 48 9.57 23.18 -1.01
N ALA A 49 9.02 24.28 -1.53
CA ALA A 49 8.39 25.33 -0.72
C ALA A 49 7.12 24.84 0.01
N THR A 50 6.43 23.83 -0.54
CA THR A 50 5.26 23.21 0.08
C THR A 50 5.64 22.35 1.28
N ASP A 51 6.86 21.80 1.31
CA ASP A 51 7.47 21.05 2.41
C ASP A 51 6.53 19.98 3.01
N PRO A 52 6.08 18.98 2.22
CA PRO A 52 5.14 17.98 2.68
C PRO A 52 5.75 17.04 3.73
N ASP A 53 4.90 16.53 4.64
CA ASP A 53 5.31 15.56 5.66
C ASP A 53 5.39 14.13 5.09
N PHE A 54 4.60 13.83 4.04
CA PHE A 54 4.56 12.54 3.36
C PHE A 54 4.51 12.73 1.84
N ILE A 55 5.24 11.89 1.12
CA ILE A 55 5.18 11.76 -0.35
C ILE A 55 4.71 10.35 -0.68
N LEU A 56 3.59 10.25 -1.40
CA LEU A 56 3.04 9.02 -1.93
C LEU A 56 3.29 9.00 -3.43
N VAL A 57 4.08 8.05 -3.92
CA VAL A 57 4.37 7.92 -5.36
C VAL A 57 3.55 6.78 -5.94
N SER A 58 2.82 7.04 -7.02
CA SER A 58 2.15 5.99 -7.79
C SER A 58 3.17 5.19 -8.58
N SER A 59 3.23 3.90 -8.35
CA SER A 59 4.07 3.00 -9.13
C SER A 59 3.24 1.88 -9.76
N GLY A 60 3.73 1.37 -10.87
CA GLY A 60 3.12 0.26 -11.60
C GLY A 60 4.13 -0.54 -12.37
N THR A 61 3.63 -1.51 -13.14
CA THR A 61 4.47 -2.37 -13.97
C THR A 61 5.33 -1.54 -14.94
N GLY A 62 6.64 -1.70 -14.89
CA GLY A 62 7.60 -1.01 -15.73
C GLY A 62 8.18 0.28 -15.13
N MET A 63 7.80 0.65 -13.92
CA MET A 63 8.37 1.80 -13.19
C MET A 63 9.48 1.40 -12.21
N THR A 64 10.00 0.17 -12.33
CA THR A 64 11.06 -0.34 -11.47
C THR A 64 12.33 -0.56 -12.28
N GLU A 65 13.42 0.09 -11.89
CA GLU A 65 14.77 -0.17 -12.39
C GLU A 65 15.63 -0.77 -11.28
N GLU A 66 16.34 -1.85 -11.59
CA GLU A 66 17.21 -2.55 -10.62
C GLU A 66 16.53 -2.90 -9.28
N GLY A 67 15.19 -3.12 -9.30
CA GLY A 67 14.40 -3.44 -8.11
C GLY A 67 14.00 -2.23 -7.27
N ARG A 68 14.24 -1.00 -7.76
CA ARG A 68 13.84 0.26 -7.12
C ARG A 68 12.85 1.02 -7.98
N ASP A 69 11.93 1.71 -7.34
CA ASP A 69 10.98 2.58 -8.04
C ASP A 69 11.67 3.87 -8.51
N ILE A 70 11.55 4.18 -9.80
CA ILE A 70 12.25 5.32 -10.41
C ILE A 70 11.75 6.67 -9.88
N ILE A 71 10.47 6.78 -9.51
CA ILE A 71 9.91 8.02 -9.00
C ILE A 71 10.36 8.21 -7.55
N GLN A 72 10.27 7.17 -6.72
CA GLN A 72 10.76 7.20 -5.35
C GLN A 72 12.26 7.53 -5.31
N ASP A 73 13.07 6.86 -6.14
CA ASP A 73 14.52 7.08 -6.25
C ASP A 73 14.85 8.54 -6.60
N TYR A 74 14.07 9.15 -7.51
CA TYR A 74 14.24 10.57 -7.85
C TYR A 74 14.10 11.46 -6.61
N PHE A 75 13.01 11.32 -5.83
CA PHE A 75 12.79 12.14 -4.65
C PHE A 75 13.83 11.91 -3.55
N LEU A 76 14.30 10.68 -3.40
CA LEU A 76 15.31 10.33 -2.40
C LEU A 76 16.74 10.77 -2.81
N SER A 77 17.04 10.81 -4.12
CA SER A 77 18.39 11.13 -4.63
C SER A 77 18.58 12.59 -5.05
N GLU A 78 17.51 13.34 -5.32
CA GLU A 78 17.61 14.75 -5.73
C GLU A 78 18.19 15.63 -4.60
N PRO A 79 19.37 16.25 -4.78
CA PRO A 79 20.03 16.99 -3.70
C PRO A 79 19.20 18.14 -3.12
N ARG A 80 18.37 18.79 -3.96
CA ARG A 80 17.52 19.92 -3.53
C ARG A 80 16.35 19.48 -2.67
N MET A 81 15.98 18.19 -2.72
CA MET A 81 14.90 17.60 -1.91
C MET A 81 15.33 17.20 -0.50
N GLN A 82 16.64 17.17 -0.22
CA GLN A 82 17.17 16.71 1.08
C GLN A 82 16.71 17.57 2.28
N GLY A 83 16.22 18.78 2.02
CA GLY A 83 15.64 19.66 3.03
C GLY A 83 14.15 19.42 3.31
N VAL A 84 13.46 18.67 2.46
CA VAL A 84 12.00 18.41 2.59
C VAL A 84 11.74 17.40 3.71
N LYS A 85 10.76 17.68 4.57
CA LYS A 85 10.43 16.85 5.74
C LYS A 85 10.19 15.39 5.39
N ALA A 86 9.44 15.12 4.32
CA ALA A 86 9.16 13.76 3.89
C ALA A 86 10.45 12.98 3.58
N VAL A 87 11.44 13.62 2.94
CA VAL A 87 12.72 12.99 2.61
C VAL A 87 13.57 12.79 3.87
N GLN A 88 13.65 13.81 4.73
CA GLN A 88 14.41 13.73 5.98
C GLN A 88 13.92 12.62 6.92
N ASN A 89 12.61 12.41 6.96
CA ASN A 89 11.98 11.40 7.81
C ASN A 89 11.81 10.04 7.13
N SER A 90 12.27 9.87 5.88
CA SER A 90 12.07 8.66 5.08
C SER A 90 10.58 8.35 4.82
N HIS A 91 9.75 9.38 4.71
CA HIS A 91 8.30 9.30 4.44
C HIS A 91 8.00 9.44 2.94
N VAL A 92 8.76 8.75 2.11
CA VAL A 92 8.52 8.63 0.66
C VAL A 92 8.11 7.19 0.37
N TYR A 93 6.83 6.98 0.12
CA TYR A 93 6.22 5.65 -0.01
C TYR A 93 5.74 5.40 -1.44
N VAL A 94 5.90 4.18 -1.89
CA VAL A 94 5.36 3.70 -3.16
C VAL A 94 4.00 3.06 -2.91
N ILE A 95 3.00 3.46 -3.71
CA ILE A 95 1.67 2.85 -3.69
C ILE A 95 1.37 2.30 -5.08
N ASP A 96 0.78 1.10 -5.14
CA ASP A 96 0.39 0.48 -6.39
C ASP A 96 -0.63 1.36 -7.14
N THR A 97 -0.27 1.74 -8.37
CA THR A 97 -1.14 2.54 -9.25
C THR A 97 -2.51 1.89 -9.47
N ASP A 98 -2.60 0.56 -9.51
CA ASP A 98 -3.85 -0.14 -9.76
C ASP A 98 -4.86 -0.01 -8.62
N ILE A 99 -4.41 0.19 -7.38
CA ILE A 99 -5.31 0.39 -6.24
C ILE A 99 -5.65 1.87 -6.02
N ILE A 100 -4.69 2.78 -6.23
CA ILE A 100 -4.89 4.20 -5.94
C ILE A 100 -5.47 5.00 -7.11
N SER A 101 -5.47 4.46 -8.33
CA SER A 101 -5.94 5.17 -9.53
C SER A 101 -7.23 4.61 -10.13
N ARG A 102 -7.74 3.50 -9.63
CA ARG A 102 -8.95 2.87 -10.16
C ARG A 102 -10.06 2.82 -9.12
N GLY A 103 -11.17 3.52 -9.39
CA GLY A 103 -12.40 3.38 -8.61
C GLY A 103 -12.96 1.96 -8.73
N GLY A 104 -13.08 1.25 -7.62
CA GLY A 104 -13.60 -0.11 -7.57
C GLY A 104 -13.52 -0.69 -6.16
N PRO A 105 -13.86 -1.97 -5.96
CA PRO A 105 -13.81 -2.59 -4.62
C PRO A 105 -12.45 -2.52 -3.94
N ARG A 106 -11.36 -2.41 -4.72
CA ARG A 106 -9.98 -2.31 -4.22
C ARG A 106 -9.60 -0.92 -3.67
N ILE A 107 -10.52 0.05 -3.71
CA ILE A 107 -10.29 1.36 -3.07
C ILE A 107 -10.07 1.22 -1.56
N VAL A 108 -10.68 0.21 -0.95
CA VAL A 108 -10.50 -0.07 0.48
C VAL A 108 -9.05 -0.43 0.74
N ASP A 109 -8.41 -1.20 -0.14
CA ASP A 109 -6.99 -1.57 -0.03
C ASP A 109 -6.11 -0.30 -0.06
N ALA A 110 -6.39 0.64 -0.99
CA ALA A 110 -5.67 1.92 -1.07
C ALA A 110 -5.88 2.77 0.19
N LEU A 111 -7.11 2.82 0.69
CA LEU A 111 -7.43 3.59 1.91
C LEU A 111 -6.71 3.00 3.13
N GLU A 112 -6.72 1.68 3.29
CA GLU A 112 -6.04 0.99 4.39
C GLU A 112 -4.52 1.19 4.32
N GLU A 113 -3.92 1.12 3.13
CA GLU A 113 -2.49 1.36 2.92
C GLU A 113 -2.12 2.80 3.28
N VAL A 114 -2.84 3.80 2.75
CA VAL A 114 -2.59 5.22 3.06
C VAL A 114 -2.82 5.50 4.55
N ALA A 115 -3.89 4.96 5.15
CA ALA A 115 -4.14 5.13 6.59
C ALA A 115 -3.02 4.51 7.44
N THR A 116 -2.50 3.36 7.05
CA THR A 116 -1.36 2.71 7.74
C THR A 116 -0.08 3.54 7.63
N ILE A 117 0.18 4.13 6.47
CA ILE A 117 1.32 5.04 6.27
C ILE A 117 1.20 6.30 7.14
N LEU A 118 0.01 6.90 7.17
CA LEU A 118 -0.19 8.17 7.88
C LEU A 118 -0.32 8.01 9.40
N HIS A 119 -0.81 6.85 9.87
CA HIS A 119 -1.11 6.57 11.27
C HIS A 119 -0.59 5.19 11.70
N PRO A 120 0.73 4.97 11.65
CA PRO A 120 1.32 3.67 11.94
C PRO A 120 1.03 3.19 13.38
N ASP A 121 0.88 4.10 14.31
CA ASP A 121 0.56 3.78 15.71
C ASP A 121 -0.84 3.18 15.88
N ILE A 122 -1.76 3.48 14.96
CA ILE A 122 -3.16 3.03 15.02
C ILE A 122 -3.35 1.77 14.15
N PHE A 123 -2.81 1.77 12.94
CA PHE A 123 -3.04 0.74 11.94
C PHE A 123 -1.86 -0.22 11.78
N GLY A 124 -0.63 0.19 12.10
CA GLY A 124 0.56 -0.64 11.96
C GLY A 124 0.61 -1.83 12.94
N ALA A 125 -0.05 -1.73 14.09
CA ALA A 125 -0.11 -2.82 15.07
C ALA A 125 -0.98 -4.01 14.64
N ASN A 126 -1.88 -3.82 13.68
CA ASN A 126 -2.82 -4.86 13.23
C ASN A 126 -2.24 -5.76 12.11
N ALA A 127 -1.11 -5.40 11.52
CA ALA A 127 -0.47 -6.22 10.49
C ALA A 127 0.15 -7.53 11.05
N SER A 128 0.27 -7.66 12.37
CA SER A 128 0.83 -8.84 13.04
C SER A 128 -0.22 -9.79 13.60
N ASP A 129 -1.50 -9.41 13.59
CA ASP A 129 -2.59 -10.18 14.21
C ASP A 129 -3.65 -10.66 13.21
N THR A 130 -3.17 -11.16 12.06
CA THR A 130 -4.02 -12.06 11.27
C THR A 130 -4.12 -13.38 12.00
N THR A 131 -4.99 -13.43 13.00
CA THR A 131 -5.56 -14.69 13.49
C THR A 131 -6.11 -15.42 12.27
N PRO A 132 -5.66 -16.67 11.99
CA PRO A 132 -6.26 -17.41 10.86
C PRO A 132 -7.75 -17.46 11.11
N VAL A 133 -8.53 -16.92 10.18
CA VAL A 133 -9.99 -17.10 10.17
C VAL A 133 -10.23 -18.59 10.28
N ALA A 134 -10.80 -19.03 11.40
CA ALA A 134 -11.15 -20.42 11.62
C ALA A 134 -11.99 -20.86 10.43
N GLN A 135 -11.45 -21.76 9.64
CA GLN A 135 -12.18 -22.38 8.54
C GLN A 135 -13.44 -22.99 9.15
N SER A 136 -14.58 -22.49 8.73
CA SER A 136 -15.87 -23.06 9.03
C SER A 136 -15.81 -24.58 8.73
N PRO A 137 -16.20 -25.46 9.65
CA PRO A 137 -16.16 -26.89 9.38
C PRO A 137 -17.10 -27.18 8.23
N GLY A 138 -16.53 -27.55 7.09
CA GLY A 138 -17.28 -27.94 5.91
C GLY A 138 -18.19 -29.13 6.25
N PHE A 139 -19.47 -28.95 6.06
CA PHE A 139 -20.45 -29.99 6.05
C PHE A 139 -20.16 -30.95 4.88
N GLY A 140 -19.63 -32.11 5.15
CA GLY A 140 -19.47 -33.09 4.09
C GLY A 140 -18.51 -34.21 4.41
N GLY A 141 -19.00 -35.34 4.85
CA GLY A 141 -18.18 -36.53 4.92
C GLY A 141 -18.77 -37.58 5.84
N ILE A 142 -19.86 -38.20 5.42
CA ILE A 142 -20.30 -39.50 5.95
C ILE A 142 -19.19 -40.49 5.63
N LEU A 143 -18.47 -40.92 6.63
CA LEU A 143 -17.55 -42.05 6.50
C LEU A 143 -18.36 -43.35 6.53
N PRO A 144 -18.19 -44.27 5.58
CA PRO A 144 -18.71 -45.61 5.70
C PRO A 144 -17.85 -46.38 6.70
N VAL A 145 -18.51 -46.80 7.78
CA VAL A 145 -17.97 -47.83 8.68
C VAL A 145 -18.08 -49.17 7.91
N CYS A 146 -16.95 -49.67 7.49
CA CYS A 146 -16.88 -51.06 7.01
C CYS A 146 -15.57 -51.71 7.38
N ALA A 147 -15.70 -52.77 8.14
CA ALA A 147 -14.83 -53.94 8.22
C ALA A 147 -13.52 -53.83 9.02
N LEU A 148 -13.72 -53.96 10.33
CA LEU A 148 -12.81 -54.72 11.15
C LEU A 148 -13.31 -56.16 11.16
N LEU A 149 -12.55 -57.08 10.63
CA LEU A 149 -12.50 -58.50 11.01
C LEU A 149 -11.55 -59.22 10.03
N THR A 150 -10.42 -59.63 10.51
CA THR A 150 -9.71 -60.92 10.28
C THR A 150 -8.21 -60.75 10.35
N GLY A 151 -7.64 -61.50 11.24
CA GLY A 151 -6.21 -61.75 11.14
C GLY A 151 -5.43 -61.90 12.44
N ILE A 152 -6.02 -62.54 13.46
CA ILE A 152 -5.25 -63.26 14.45
C ILE A 152 -5.01 -64.66 13.86
N LEU A 153 -3.82 -65.03 13.50
CA LEU A 153 -3.22 -66.34 13.77
C LEU A 153 -1.85 -66.50 13.13
N LEU A 154 -1.00 -67.16 13.87
CA LEU A 154 0.24 -67.84 13.52
C LEU A 154 1.50 -66.97 13.29
N GLY A 155 2.38 -67.12 14.19
CA GLY A 155 3.62 -67.76 13.95
C GLY A 155 4.60 -67.77 15.13
N LEU A 156 4.40 -68.70 16.03
CA LEU A 156 5.54 -69.28 16.76
C LEU A 156 6.42 -70.05 15.79
N ARG A 157 7.75 -69.86 15.91
CA ARG A 157 8.88 -70.79 15.75
C ARG A 157 10.02 -70.15 15.01
N ARG A 158 11.04 -70.05 15.58
CA ARG A 158 12.32 -70.59 16.05
C ARG A 158 13.33 -69.46 16.17
#